data_55929d8ac1a06e259fad2d8f1c1f5c5b
#
_entry.id   55929d8ac1a06e259fad2d8f1c1f5c5b
#
_cell.length_a   1.000
_cell.length_b   1.000
_cell.length_c   1.000
_cell.angle_alpha   90.00
_cell.angle_beta   90.00
_cell.angle_gamma   90.00
#
_symmetry.space_group_name_H-M   'P 1'
#
loop_
_entity.id
_entity.type
_entity.pdbx_description
1 polymer ?
#
loop_
_entity_poly.entity_id
_entity_poly.type
_entity_poly.pdbx_seq_one_letter_code
_entity_poly.pdbx_strand_id
1 'polypeptide(L)'
;MKKLFISLFVIVLFCSVDPVPSEPFPYRPILMTRTTLESSVDLLKDPVKLVHPGKIYIKDNYLFINEKYKGIHVIDNTDPSNPKKAGFLRIPGCIDMAVKGNILYADNAVDLVAIDISNPDNIAVTKRIKYVFPELNPPGQSWIPWNYEAENRPENTIIVGWEEN
;
A
#
# COMPACT_ATOMS: atom_id res chain seq x y z
N MET A 1 36.31 72.30 24.79
CA MET A 1 35.38 71.18 24.98
C MET A 1 35.38 70.33 23.74
N LYS A 2 36.11 69.20 23.74
CA LYS A 2 36.20 68.28 22.61
C LYS A 2 35.04 67.27 22.71
N LYS A 3 34.13 67.27 21.72
CA LYS A 3 33.07 66.28 21.63
C LYS A 3 33.62 64.99 21.00
N LEU A 4 33.66 63.91 21.77
CA LEU A 4 34.01 62.58 21.36
C LEU A 4 32.83 61.93 20.69
N PHE A 5 32.87 61.72 19.36
CA PHE A 5 31.87 60.94 18.62
C PHE A 5 32.27 59.48 18.73
N ILE A 6 31.50 58.68 19.49
CA ILE A 6 31.62 57.21 19.51
C ILE A 6 30.74 56.68 18.37
N SER A 7 31.37 56.20 17.29
CA SER A 7 30.69 55.49 16.21
C SER A 7 30.45 54.05 16.64
N LEU A 8 29.18 53.70 16.88
CA LEU A 8 28.76 52.32 17.16
C LEU A 8 28.71 51.53 15.85
N PHE A 9 29.70 50.68 15.60
CA PHE A 9 29.75 49.81 14.43
C PHE A 9 28.96 48.51 14.74
N VAL A 10 27.72 48.42 14.22
CA VAL A 10 26.87 47.23 14.36
C VAL A 10 27.34 46.23 13.30
N ILE A 11 28.02 45.18 13.75
CA ILE A 11 28.40 44.03 12.87
C ILE A 11 27.14 43.14 12.82
N VAL A 12 26.42 43.17 11.70
CA VAL A 12 25.37 42.19 11.38
C VAL A 12 26.03 40.92 10.85
N LEU A 13 26.14 39.89 11.68
CA LEU A 13 26.53 38.57 11.27
C LEU A 13 25.38 37.95 10.46
N PHE A 14 25.50 37.96 9.14
CA PHE A 14 24.67 37.12 8.29
C PHE A 14 25.13 35.65 8.45
N CYS A 15 24.46 34.90 9.30
CA CYS A 15 24.52 33.45 9.24
C CYS A 15 23.77 33.02 7.96
N SER A 16 24.52 32.79 6.88
CA SER A 16 24.00 32.04 5.73
C SER A 16 23.83 30.59 6.22
N VAL A 17 22.60 30.19 6.51
CA VAL A 17 22.24 28.79 6.65
C VAL A 17 22.14 28.27 5.22
N ASP A 18 23.17 27.58 4.75
CA ASP A 18 23.09 26.86 3.49
C ASP A 18 21.96 25.84 3.62
N PRO A 19 20.99 25.78 2.67
CA PRO A 19 19.94 24.79 2.72
C PRO A 19 20.59 23.41 2.62
N VAL A 20 20.40 22.59 3.66
CA VAL A 20 20.82 21.18 3.60
C VAL A 20 20.09 20.56 2.41
N PRO A 21 20.80 19.99 1.42
CA PRO A 21 20.15 19.30 0.31
C PRO A 21 19.22 18.22 0.91
N SER A 22 17.92 18.38 0.74
CA SER A 22 16.99 17.33 1.11
C SER A 22 17.17 16.21 0.11
N GLU A 23 17.62 15.05 0.56
CA GLU A 23 17.60 13.83 -0.25
C GLU A 23 16.20 13.65 -0.86
N PRO A 24 16.11 13.30 -2.13
CA PRO A 24 14.83 13.08 -2.77
C PRO A 24 14.10 11.95 -2.03
N PHE A 25 12.79 12.11 -1.86
CA PHE A 25 11.98 11.08 -1.20
C PHE A 25 12.10 9.75 -1.98
N PRO A 26 12.47 8.63 -1.32
CA PRO A 26 12.89 7.42 -2.01
C PRO A 26 11.76 6.63 -2.68
N TYR A 27 10.50 6.99 -2.41
CA TYR A 27 9.33 6.26 -2.89
C TYR A 27 8.39 7.15 -3.68
N ARG A 28 7.68 6.55 -4.64
CA ARG A 28 6.54 7.17 -5.34
C ARG A 28 5.28 6.31 -5.17
N PRO A 29 4.09 6.93 -5.10
CA PRO A 29 2.85 6.18 -4.95
C PRO A 29 2.44 5.52 -6.27
N ILE A 30 1.93 4.30 -6.16
CA ILE A 30 1.18 3.65 -7.24
C ILE A 30 -0.27 4.11 -7.09
N LEU A 31 -0.75 4.87 -8.07
CA LEU A 31 -2.09 5.44 -8.05
C LEU A 31 -3.07 4.62 -8.90
N MET A 32 -4.30 4.53 -8.43
CA MET A 32 -5.42 3.92 -9.17
C MET A 32 -6.64 4.81 -9.06
N THR A 33 -7.42 4.98 -10.14
CA THR A 33 -8.68 5.72 -10.04
C THR A 33 -9.69 4.95 -9.19
N ARG A 34 -10.60 5.67 -8.55
CA ARG A 34 -11.67 5.06 -7.75
C ARG A 34 -12.46 4.02 -8.52
N THR A 35 -12.85 4.33 -9.76
CA THR A 35 -13.61 3.42 -10.62
C THR A 35 -12.83 2.14 -10.92
N THR A 36 -11.54 2.26 -11.21
CA THR A 36 -10.68 1.10 -11.47
C THR A 36 -10.51 0.24 -10.20
N LEU A 37 -10.35 0.86 -9.03
CA LEU A 37 -10.23 0.14 -7.76
C LEU A 37 -11.49 -0.71 -7.47
N GLU A 38 -12.67 -0.18 -7.76
CA GLU A 38 -13.93 -0.88 -7.52
C GLU A 38 -14.08 -2.17 -8.35
N SER A 39 -13.45 -2.23 -9.51
CA SER A 39 -13.45 -3.39 -10.41
C SER A 39 -12.12 -4.18 -10.43
N SER A 40 -11.20 -3.87 -9.51
CA SER A 40 -9.81 -4.37 -9.58
C SER A 40 -9.60 -5.77 -9.00
N VAL A 41 -10.56 -6.31 -8.25
CA VAL A 41 -10.43 -7.62 -7.59
C VAL A 41 -10.85 -8.71 -8.55
N ASP A 42 -9.93 -9.60 -8.88
CA ASP A 42 -10.16 -10.74 -9.77
C ASP A 42 -9.23 -11.92 -9.46
N LEU A 43 -9.57 -13.10 -9.97
CA LEU A 43 -8.78 -14.31 -9.83
C LEU A 43 -7.98 -14.56 -11.11
N LEU A 44 -6.66 -14.48 -10.99
CA LEU A 44 -5.71 -14.85 -12.04
C LEU A 44 -5.35 -16.34 -11.89
N LYS A 45 -5.53 -17.11 -12.95
CA LYS A 45 -5.13 -18.54 -12.96
C LYS A 45 -3.64 -18.71 -13.22
N ASP A 46 -3.00 -17.76 -13.90
CA ASP A 46 -1.58 -17.79 -14.16
C ASP A 46 -0.75 -17.59 -12.89
N PRO A 47 0.34 -18.34 -12.71
CA PRO A 47 1.17 -18.23 -11.53
C PRO A 47 1.84 -16.85 -11.42
N VAL A 48 1.59 -16.13 -10.33
CA VAL A 48 2.31 -14.91 -9.98
C VAL A 48 3.52 -15.27 -9.12
N LYS A 49 4.63 -14.54 -9.27
CA LYS A 49 5.83 -14.74 -8.46
C LYS A 49 5.58 -14.21 -7.04
N LEU A 50 5.93 -15.00 -6.03
CA LEU A 50 5.97 -14.59 -4.64
C LEU A 50 7.25 -13.76 -4.40
N VAL A 51 7.13 -12.50 -4.01
CA VAL A 51 8.24 -11.55 -3.86
C VAL A 51 8.27 -10.92 -2.48
N HIS A 52 7.13 -10.39 -2.03
CA HIS A 52 6.98 -9.71 -0.73
C HIS A 52 5.86 -10.34 0.10
N PRO A 53 6.09 -11.59 0.58
CA PRO A 53 5.06 -12.29 1.35
C PRO A 53 4.79 -11.58 2.67
N GLY A 54 3.50 -11.47 2.99
CA GLY A 54 3.01 -10.99 4.27
C GLY A 54 2.41 -12.12 5.09
N LYS A 55 1.18 -11.91 5.58
CA LYS A 55 0.43 -12.88 6.39
C LYS A 55 0.14 -14.16 5.60
N ILE A 56 0.20 -15.29 6.31
CA ILE A 56 -0.19 -16.61 5.80
C ILE A 56 -1.44 -17.05 6.60
N TYR A 57 -2.46 -17.52 5.90
CA TYR A 57 -3.64 -18.12 6.49
C TYR A 57 -3.85 -19.53 5.91
N ILE A 58 -4.19 -20.49 6.78
CA ILE A 58 -4.45 -21.88 6.38
C ILE A 58 -5.94 -22.13 6.55
N LYS A 59 -6.61 -22.58 5.51
CA LYS A 59 -7.99 -23.05 5.55
C LYS A 59 -8.14 -24.33 4.77
N ASP A 60 -8.58 -25.37 5.46
CA ASP A 60 -8.71 -26.72 4.91
C ASP A 60 -7.37 -27.15 4.26
N ASN A 61 -7.39 -27.49 2.98
CA ASN A 61 -6.19 -27.86 2.22
C ASN A 61 -5.57 -26.70 1.45
N TYR A 62 -5.94 -25.44 1.75
CA TYR A 62 -5.42 -24.26 1.03
C TYR A 62 -4.58 -23.36 1.92
N LEU A 63 -3.50 -22.83 1.36
CA LEU A 63 -2.73 -21.74 1.94
C LEU A 63 -3.06 -20.46 1.18
N PHE A 64 -3.38 -19.42 1.92
CA PHE A 64 -3.56 -18.06 1.43
C PHE A 64 -2.37 -17.24 1.91
N ILE A 65 -1.55 -16.73 0.97
CA ILE A 65 -0.35 -15.97 1.29
C ILE A 65 -0.48 -14.57 0.71
N ASN A 66 -0.51 -13.55 1.58
CA ASN A 66 -0.55 -12.16 1.14
C ASN A 66 0.74 -11.81 0.37
N GLU A 67 0.60 -11.14 -0.76
CA GLU A 67 1.67 -10.47 -1.50
C GLU A 67 1.42 -8.97 -1.39
N LYS A 68 2.29 -8.29 -0.65
CA LYS A 68 2.11 -6.89 -0.26
C LYS A 68 1.77 -5.98 -1.45
N TYR A 69 0.71 -5.20 -1.31
CA TYR A 69 0.10 -4.29 -2.29
C TYR A 69 -0.51 -4.96 -3.53
N LYS A 70 -0.35 -6.26 -3.73
CA LYS A 70 -0.76 -6.94 -4.98
C LYS A 70 -1.95 -7.86 -4.82
N GLY A 71 -2.04 -8.57 -3.67
CA GLY A 71 -3.13 -9.51 -3.44
C GLY A 71 -2.72 -10.76 -2.66
N ILE A 72 -3.29 -11.91 -3.02
CA ILE A 72 -3.17 -13.13 -2.22
C ILE A 72 -2.92 -14.33 -3.13
N HIS A 73 -1.84 -15.07 -2.90
CA HIS A 73 -1.60 -16.36 -3.52
C HIS A 73 -2.53 -17.40 -2.90
N VAL A 74 -3.16 -18.19 -3.75
CA VAL A 74 -3.95 -19.37 -3.37
C VAL A 74 -3.15 -20.60 -3.75
N ILE A 75 -2.82 -21.42 -2.75
CA ILE A 75 -1.97 -22.60 -2.92
C ILE A 75 -2.76 -23.83 -2.46
N ASP A 76 -2.94 -24.79 -3.32
CA ASP A 76 -3.43 -26.12 -2.96
C ASP A 76 -2.31 -26.88 -2.23
N ASN A 77 -2.55 -27.20 -0.98
CA ASN A 77 -1.68 -27.89 -0.06
C ASN A 77 -2.24 -29.28 0.32
N THR A 78 -3.07 -29.85 -0.52
CA THR A 78 -3.63 -31.20 -0.30
C THR A 78 -2.50 -32.23 -0.13
N ASP A 79 -1.41 -32.07 -0.89
CA ASP A 79 -0.16 -32.78 -0.67
C ASP A 79 0.92 -31.81 -0.15
N PRO A 80 1.18 -31.76 1.19
CA PRO A 80 2.16 -30.85 1.77
C PRO A 80 3.61 -31.06 1.29
N SER A 81 3.93 -32.23 0.73
CA SER A 81 5.24 -32.49 0.14
C SER A 81 5.38 -31.93 -1.28
N ASN A 82 4.26 -31.55 -1.92
CA ASN A 82 4.22 -31.01 -3.27
C ASN A 82 3.08 -29.97 -3.44
N PRO A 83 3.15 -28.79 -2.76
CA PRO A 83 2.12 -27.79 -2.84
C PRO A 83 2.04 -27.16 -4.24
N LYS A 84 0.83 -26.88 -4.72
CA LYS A 84 0.58 -26.38 -6.07
C LYS A 84 -0.06 -25.00 -6.03
N LYS A 85 0.40 -24.09 -6.89
CA LYS A 85 -0.28 -22.80 -7.07
C LYS A 85 -1.63 -23.02 -7.75
N ALA A 86 -2.72 -22.69 -7.05
CA ALA A 86 -4.08 -22.78 -7.57
C ALA A 86 -4.50 -21.48 -8.27
N GLY A 87 -3.94 -20.33 -7.87
CA GLY A 87 -4.21 -19.05 -8.49
C GLY A 87 -3.63 -17.87 -7.69
N PHE A 88 -3.90 -16.68 -8.17
CA PHE A 88 -3.59 -15.43 -7.50
C PHE A 88 -4.80 -14.52 -7.48
N LEU A 89 -5.29 -14.20 -6.30
CA LEU A 89 -6.37 -13.25 -6.10
C LEU A 89 -5.77 -11.84 -6.11
N ARG A 90 -5.90 -11.14 -7.23
CA ARG A 90 -5.42 -9.77 -7.38
C ARG A 90 -6.30 -8.84 -6.56
N ILE A 91 -5.68 -8.11 -5.62
CA ILE A 91 -6.33 -7.11 -4.76
C ILE A 91 -5.36 -5.95 -4.59
N PRO A 92 -5.39 -4.94 -5.46
CA PRO A 92 -4.50 -3.78 -5.36
C PRO A 92 -4.60 -3.10 -3.99
N GLY A 93 -3.46 -2.82 -3.39
CA GLY A 93 -3.39 -2.20 -2.07
C GLY A 93 -3.55 -3.17 -0.90
N CYS A 94 -3.60 -4.49 -1.13
CA CYS A 94 -3.74 -5.48 -0.08
C CYS A 94 -2.49 -5.56 0.81
N ILE A 95 -2.68 -5.34 2.13
CA ILE A 95 -1.65 -5.50 3.15
C ILE A 95 -2.00 -6.64 4.09
N ASP A 96 -3.27 -6.77 4.44
CA ASP A 96 -3.74 -7.73 5.42
C ASP A 96 -4.97 -8.51 4.95
N MET A 97 -5.19 -9.67 5.57
CA MET A 97 -6.35 -10.51 5.33
C MET A 97 -6.78 -11.26 6.58
N ALA A 98 -8.06 -11.61 6.63
CA ALA A 98 -8.62 -12.50 7.63
C ALA A 98 -9.65 -13.43 6.98
N VAL A 99 -9.83 -14.64 7.52
CA VAL A 99 -10.83 -15.58 7.02
C VAL A 99 -11.78 -15.96 8.14
N LYS A 100 -13.08 -15.92 7.85
CA LYS A 100 -14.14 -16.43 8.74
C LYS A 100 -15.11 -17.30 7.94
N GLY A 101 -15.16 -18.57 8.25
CA GLY A 101 -15.91 -19.54 7.44
C GLY A 101 -15.37 -19.60 6.02
N ASN A 102 -16.22 -19.36 5.04
CA ASN A 102 -15.84 -19.32 3.62
C ASN A 102 -15.67 -17.90 3.08
N ILE A 103 -15.60 -16.91 3.95
CA ILE A 103 -15.42 -15.52 3.54
C ILE A 103 -14.02 -15.06 3.92
N LEU A 104 -13.26 -14.62 2.92
CA LEU A 104 -11.99 -13.92 3.07
C LEU A 104 -12.28 -12.43 3.07
N TYR A 105 -11.81 -11.75 4.10
CA TYR A 105 -11.84 -10.30 4.24
C TYR A 105 -10.43 -9.78 3.96
N ALA A 106 -10.32 -8.80 3.09
CA ALA A 106 -9.04 -8.17 2.76
C ALA A 106 -9.21 -6.66 2.61
N ASP A 107 -8.17 -5.93 2.88
CA ASP A 107 -8.07 -4.55 2.46
C ASP A 107 -7.83 -4.48 0.94
N ASN A 108 -8.52 -3.56 0.29
CA ASN A 108 -8.29 -3.16 -1.09
C ASN A 108 -8.01 -1.65 -1.07
N ALA A 109 -6.78 -1.31 -0.71
CA ALA A 109 -6.34 0.03 -0.33
C ALA A 109 -7.19 0.60 0.82
N VAL A 110 -8.03 1.60 0.56
CA VAL A 110 -8.89 2.24 1.57
C VAL A 110 -10.20 1.47 1.84
N ASP A 111 -10.50 0.43 1.06
CA ASP A 111 -11.74 -0.34 1.16
C ASP A 111 -11.53 -1.68 1.87
N LEU A 112 -12.60 -2.19 2.49
CA LEU A 112 -12.69 -3.58 2.91
C LEU A 112 -13.53 -4.37 1.89
N VAL A 113 -12.96 -5.49 1.39
CA VAL A 113 -13.67 -6.42 0.52
C VAL A 113 -13.92 -7.75 1.23
N ALA A 114 -15.12 -8.29 1.04
CA ALA A 114 -15.49 -9.64 1.46
C ALA A 114 -15.61 -10.52 0.22
N ILE A 115 -14.93 -11.64 0.23
CA ILE A 115 -14.72 -12.50 -0.94
C ILE A 115 -15.11 -13.92 -0.56
N ASP A 116 -16.02 -14.53 -1.33
CA ASP A 116 -16.36 -15.93 -1.15
C ASP A 116 -15.25 -16.82 -1.74
N ILE A 117 -14.69 -17.65 -0.87
CA ILE A 117 -13.61 -18.60 -1.19
C ILE A 117 -14.09 -20.07 -1.03
N SER A 118 -15.40 -20.30 -0.99
CA SER A 118 -15.97 -21.66 -0.90
C SER A 118 -15.59 -22.53 -2.10
N ASN A 119 -15.40 -21.91 -3.27
CA ASN A 119 -14.91 -22.54 -4.47
C ASN A 119 -13.65 -21.81 -4.95
N PRO A 120 -12.44 -22.35 -4.73
CA PRO A 120 -11.18 -21.70 -5.15
C PRO A 120 -11.07 -21.48 -6.67
N ASP A 121 -11.87 -22.18 -7.47
CA ASP A 121 -11.89 -22.00 -8.93
C ASP A 121 -12.80 -20.87 -9.39
N ASN A 122 -13.69 -20.40 -8.53
CA ASN A 122 -14.66 -19.36 -8.82
C ASN A 122 -14.84 -18.41 -7.62
N ILE A 123 -13.80 -17.65 -7.33
CA ILE A 123 -13.77 -16.67 -6.25
C ILE A 123 -14.53 -15.42 -6.66
N ALA A 124 -15.42 -14.92 -5.81
CA ALA A 124 -16.25 -13.75 -6.11
C ALA A 124 -16.27 -12.75 -4.95
N VAL A 125 -16.17 -11.45 -5.27
CA VAL A 125 -16.43 -10.38 -4.29
C VAL A 125 -17.91 -10.34 -3.98
N THR A 126 -18.27 -10.59 -2.71
CA THR A 126 -19.66 -10.59 -2.24
C THR A 126 -20.08 -9.25 -1.65
N LYS A 127 -19.13 -8.50 -1.09
CA LYS A 127 -19.38 -7.18 -0.51
C LYS A 127 -18.15 -6.31 -0.54
N ARG A 128 -18.36 -4.99 -0.71
CA ARG A 128 -17.35 -3.94 -0.56
C ARG A 128 -17.88 -2.89 0.40
N ILE A 129 -17.05 -2.49 1.36
CA ILE A 129 -17.30 -1.34 2.24
C ILE A 129 -16.21 -0.30 1.92
N LYS A 130 -16.65 0.87 1.46
CA LYS A 130 -15.74 1.92 0.98
C LYS A 130 -15.19 2.74 2.14
N TYR A 131 -13.94 3.20 2.02
CA TYR A 131 -13.27 4.13 2.93
C TYR A 131 -13.25 3.64 4.39
N VAL A 132 -12.96 2.37 4.61
CA VAL A 132 -12.81 1.76 5.95
C VAL A 132 -11.46 2.04 6.54
N PHE A 133 -10.43 2.09 5.69
CA PHE A 133 -9.04 2.25 6.10
C PHE A 133 -8.48 3.62 5.67
N PRO A 134 -7.49 4.16 6.39
CA PRO A 134 -6.73 5.29 5.91
C PRO A 134 -5.94 4.92 4.64
N GLU A 135 -5.47 5.92 3.92
CA GLU A 135 -4.58 5.70 2.78
C GLU A 135 -3.25 5.07 3.22
N LEU A 136 -2.64 4.34 2.28
CA LEU A 136 -1.39 3.62 2.53
C LEU A 136 -0.24 4.61 2.67
N ASN A 137 0.45 4.55 3.80
CA ASN A 137 1.68 5.30 4.02
C ASN A 137 2.86 4.66 3.26
N PRO A 138 3.86 5.45 2.86
CA PRO A 138 5.09 4.92 2.30
C PRO A 138 5.85 4.03 3.31
N PRO A 139 6.71 3.11 2.84
CA PRO A 139 7.49 2.25 3.71
C PRO A 139 8.30 3.05 4.74
N GLY A 140 8.18 2.65 6.02
CA GLY A 140 8.91 3.27 7.12
C GLY A 140 8.41 4.66 7.56
N GLN A 141 7.31 5.17 6.98
CA GLN A 141 6.73 6.46 7.34
C GLN A 141 5.33 6.29 7.95
N SER A 142 4.95 7.26 8.80
CA SER A 142 3.59 7.37 9.35
C SER A 142 2.76 8.49 8.73
N TRP A 143 3.25 9.08 7.64
CA TRP A 143 2.64 10.21 6.93
C TRP A 143 2.87 10.10 5.42
N ILE A 144 1.99 10.72 4.64
CA ILE A 144 2.11 10.83 3.18
C ILE A 144 2.81 12.16 2.88
N PRO A 145 3.88 12.20 2.03
CA PRO A 145 4.52 13.43 1.61
C PRO A 145 3.51 14.39 0.96
N TRP A 146 3.64 15.69 1.25
CA TRP A 146 2.71 16.73 0.79
C TRP A 146 2.40 16.68 -0.71
N ASN A 147 3.40 16.43 -1.55
CA ASN A 147 3.22 16.30 -3.00
C ASN A 147 2.40 15.08 -3.44
N TYR A 148 2.10 14.15 -2.53
CA TYR A 148 1.32 12.93 -2.76
C TYR A 148 0.02 12.90 -1.94
N GLU A 149 -0.30 13.94 -1.18
CA GLU A 149 -1.61 14.09 -0.54
C GLU A 149 -2.73 14.22 -1.58
N ALA A 150 -3.97 13.94 -1.18
CA ALA A 150 -5.10 13.84 -2.11
C ALA A 150 -5.32 15.10 -2.96
N GLU A 151 -5.06 16.27 -2.41
CA GLU A 151 -5.19 17.58 -3.07
C GLU A 151 -4.06 17.90 -4.07
N ASN A 152 -2.93 17.20 -3.99
CA ASN A 152 -1.72 17.46 -4.78
C ASN A 152 -1.44 16.38 -5.84
N ARG A 153 -2.34 15.41 -5.99
CA ARG A 153 -2.26 14.34 -6.99
C ARG A 153 -3.49 14.34 -7.91
N PRO A 154 -3.50 13.56 -9.01
CA PRO A 154 -4.65 13.52 -9.90
C PRO A 154 -5.95 13.20 -9.17
N GLU A 155 -7.02 13.92 -9.52
CA GLU A 155 -8.34 13.77 -8.90
C GLU A 155 -8.86 12.33 -8.98
N ASN A 156 -9.65 11.95 -7.97
CA ASN A 156 -10.27 10.63 -7.87
C ASN A 156 -9.29 9.45 -7.89
N THR A 157 -8.03 9.68 -7.50
CA THR A 157 -7.04 8.61 -7.35
C THR A 157 -6.88 8.19 -5.89
N ILE A 158 -6.51 6.93 -5.70
CA ILE A 158 -6.23 6.29 -4.42
C ILE A 158 -4.84 5.66 -4.49
N ILE A 159 -4.07 5.74 -3.42
CA ILE A 159 -2.78 5.06 -3.32
C ILE A 159 -3.03 3.57 -3.08
N VAL A 160 -2.57 2.74 -4.02
CA VAL A 160 -2.68 1.27 -3.93
C VAL A 160 -1.35 0.59 -3.63
N GLY A 161 -0.29 1.37 -3.46
CA GLY A 161 1.04 0.87 -3.11
C GLY A 161 2.09 1.95 -3.25
N TRP A 162 3.32 1.56 -2.95
CA TRP A 162 4.51 2.40 -3.09
C TRP A 162 5.62 1.60 -3.76
N GLU A 163 6.38 2.24 -4.62
CA GLU A 163 7.56 1.69 -5.27
C GLU A 163 8.77 2.62 -5.11
N GLU A 164 9.97 2.08 -5.15
CA GLU A 164 11.21 2.86 -5.11
C GLU A 164 11.38 3.66 -6.41
N ASN A 165 11.96 4.86 -6.28
CA ASN A 165 12.25 5.74 -7.41
C ASN A 165 13.41 5.23 -8.27
#